data_94b4a51f72021d31cc18f43b1c2b2dc2
#
_entry.id   94b4a51f72021d31cc18f43b1c2b2dc2
#
_cell.length_a   1.000
_cell.length_b   1.000
_cell.length_c   1.000
_cell.angle_alpha   90.00
_cell.angle_beta   90.00
_cell.angle_gamma   90.00
#
_symmetry.space_group_name_H-M   'P 1'
#
loop_
_entity.id
_entity.type
_entity.pdbx_description
1 polymer ?
#
loop_
_entity_poly.entity_id
_entity_poly.type
_entity_poly.pdbx_seq_one_letter_code
_entity_poly.pdbx_strand_id
1 'polypeptide(L)'
;MSLVSRDRTSTAAGVALVAPDRTTAAAGLALVVATALAWVGLAGYEPPMGLTGFLAGWTLMMTAMMLPSIAPLALLYRGPRTPMAAGYLVVWGAIGLLPYAAMEWGLAPALPIVLALAGAYELSPLKSACLGRCRNPAAFLMEHYRSGPLRLGVEHGVWCIGCCVGLMAVLVLAASMALVWAAAIAAVVFVQKVLPLGEASARLTGVGLLVAAAVVATV
;
A
#
# COMPACT_ATOMS: atom_id res chain seq x y z
N MET A 1 30.77 -26.74 -38.06
CA MET A 1 31.06 -26.10 -36.77
C MET A 1 30.88 -24.60 -36.95
N SER A 2 29.69 -24.08 -36.69
CA SER A 2 29.35 -22.68 -36.87
C SER A 2 28.93 -22.12 -35.52
N LEU A 3 29.69 -21.13 -35.07
CA LEU A 3 29.50 -20.43 -33.79
C LEU A 3 28.27 -19.54 -33.88
N VAL A 4 27.24 -19.86 -33.13
CA VAL A 4 26.10 -18.97 -32.89
C VAL A 4 26.55 -17.92 -31.86
N SER A 5 26.97 -16.77 -32.37
CA SER A 5 27.13 -15.55 -31.57
C SER A 5 25.76 -15.11 -31.08
N ARG A 6 25.50 -15.32 -29.79
CA ARG A 6 24.33 -14.76 -29.09
C ARG A 6 24.56 -13.28 -28.88
N ASP A 7 23.92 -12.49 -29.73
CA ASP A 7 23.80 -11.06 -29.57
C ASP A 7 23.02 -10.74 -28.28
N ARG A 8 23.74 -10.38 -27.20
CA ARG A 8 23.20 -9.97 -25.90
C ARG A 8 22.83 -8.49 -25.82
N THR A 9 22.83 -7.79 -26.94
CA THR A 9 22.62 -6.35 -26.97
C THR A 9 21.20 -5.91 -27.33
N SER A 10 20.28 -6.87 -27.60
CA SER A 10 18.93 -6.54 -28.08
C SER A 10 17.83 -6.48 -27.01
N THR A 11 18.15 -6.69 -25.73
CA THR A 11 17.11 -6.73 -24.68
C THR A 11 17.03 -5.48 -23.81
N ALA A 12 17.89 -4.50 -24.03
CA ALA A 12 17.90 -3.25 -23.24
C ALA A 12 17.24 -2.04 -23.96
N ALA A 13 16.77 -2.22 -25.17
CA ALA A 13 16.27 -1.13 -26.03
C ALA A 13 14.76 -1.25 -26.30
N GLY A 14 13.91 -1.22 -25.26
CA GLY A 14 12.47 -1.39 -25.50
C GLY A 14 11.51 -0.76 -24.54
N VAL A 15 11.98 -0.14 -23.46
CA VAL A 15 11.12 0.78 -22.71
C VAL A 15 11.35 2.18 -23.29
N ALA A 16 10.87 2.39 -24.52
CA ALA A 16 10.65 3.73 -24.99
C ALA A 16 9.76 4.40 -23.93
N LEU A 17 10.27 5.48 -23.33
CA LEU A 17 9.48 6.43 -22.56
C LEU A 17 8.46 7.03 -23.54
N VAL A 18 7.37 6.29 -23.75
CA VAL A 18 6.21 6.80 -24.48
C VAL A 18 5.73 7.96 -23.62
N ALA A 19 5.84 9.16 -24.13
CA ALA A 19 5.30 10.33 -23.47
C ALA A 19 3.85 10.00 -23.04
N PRO A 20 3.48 10.28 -21.77
CA PRO A 20 2.17 9.94 -21.28
C PRO A 20 1.12 10.58 -22.18
N ASP A 21 0.21 9.77 -22.72
CA ASP A 21 -0.92 10.31 -23.45
C ASP A 21 -1.78 11.17 -22.53
N ARG A 22 -2.65 12.01 -23.09
CA ARG A 22 -3.49 12.92 -22.32
C ARG A 22 -4.33 12.19 -21.27
N THR A 23 -4.73 10.95 -21.54
CA THR A 23 -5.54 10.14 -20.62
C THR A 23 -4.72 9.62 -19.44
N THR A 24 -3.48 9.26 -19.66
CA THR A 24 -2.55 8.85 -18.60
C THR A 24 -2.14 10.03 -17.72
N ALA A 25 -1.87 11.20 -18.33
CA ALA A 25 -1.59 12.41 -17.58
C ALA A 25 -2.79 12.86 -16.71
N ALA A 26 -4.01 12.83 -17.28
CA ALA A 26 -5.23 13.14 -16.54
C ALA A 26 -5.47 12.17 -15.39
N ALA A 27 -5.20 10.88 -15.58
CA ALA A 27 -5.34 9.88 -14.52
C ALA A 27 -4.30 10.12 -13.39
N GLY A 28 -3.07 10.44 -13.74
CA GLY A 28 -2.04 10.80 -12.74
C GLY A 28 -2.45 12.02 -11.93
N LEU A 29 -2.92 13.07 -12.60
CA LEU A 29 -3.43 14.27 -11.92
C LEU A 29 -4.63 13.95 -11.02
N ALA A 30 -5.59 13.15 -11.49
CA ALA A 30 -6.74 12.75 -10.69
C ALA A 30 -6.34 11.98 -9.43
N LEU A 31 -5.35 11.08 -9.50
CA LEU A 31 -4.81 10.37 -8.35
C LEU A 31 -4.15 11.32 -7.35
N VAL A 32 -3.34 12.27 -7.83
CA VAL A 32 -2.70 13.28 -6.97
C VAL A 32 -3.73 14.16 -6.29
N VAL A 33 -4.71 14.67 -7.04
CA VAL A 33 -5.80 15.51 -6.50
C VAL A 33 -6.63 14.74 -5.48
N ALA A 34 -7.05 13.52 -5.80
CA ALA A 34 -7.82 12.68 -4.87
C ALA A 34 -7.05 12.40 -3.57
N THR A 35 -5.74 12.11 -3.67
CA THR A 35 -4.86 11.92 -2.51
C THR A 35 -4.75 13.18 -1.67
N ALA A 36 -4.50 14.33 -2.30
CA ALA A 36 -4.38 15.60 -1.60
C ALA A 36 -5.69 15.99 -0.89
N LEU A 37 -6.83 15.85 -1.57
CA LEU A 37 -8.16 16.08 -0.99
C LEU A 37 -8.44 15.14 0.18
N ALA A 38 -8.02 13.88 0.07
CA ALA A 38 -8.19 12.92 1.15
C ALA A 38 -7.35 13.30 2.39
N TRP A 39 -6.11 13.80 2.22
CA TRP A 39 -5.30 14.31 3.33
C TRP A 39 -5.89 15.56 3.96
N VAL A 40 -6.38 16.51 3.15
CA VAL A 40 -7.06 17.72 3.65
C VAL A 40 -8.34 17.36 4.39
N GLY A 41 -9.16 16.47 3.81
CA GLY A 41 -10.36 15.97 4.45
C GLY A 41 -10.08 15.25 5.76
N LEU A 42 -9.03 14.44 5.81
CA LEU A 42 -8.64 13.70 7.02
C LEU A 42 -8.18 14.63 8.15
N ALA A 43 -7.50 15.73 7.82
CA ALA A 43 -7.03 16.70 8.81
C ALA A 43 -8.18 17.44 9.54
N GLY A 44 -9.34 17.55 8.90
CA GLY A 44 -10.55 18.18 9.49
C GLY A 44 -11.66 17.17 9.82
N TYR A 45 -11.39 15.86 9.72
CA TYR A 45 -12.43 14.87 9.92
C TYR A 45 -12.64 14.54 11.40
N GLU A 46 -13.81 14.89 11.88
CA GLU A 46 -14.31 14.44 13.19
C GLU A 46 -15.32 13.31 12.95
N PRO A 47 -14.95 12.05 13.22
CA PRO A 47 -15.82 10.93 12.91
C PRO A 47 -17.08 10.95 13.77
N PRO A 48 -18.28 10.82 13.18
CA PRO A 48 -19.48 10.53 13.95
C PRO A 48 -19.31 9.25 14.75
N MET A 49 -19.96 9.15 15.90
CA MET A 49 -19.92 7.94 16.72
C MET A 49 -20.45 6.72 15.95
N GLY A 50 -19.80 5.56 16.14
CA GLY A 50 -20.24 4.28 15.62
C GLY A 50 -19.57 3.83 14.31
N LEU A 51 -20.03 2.67 13.81
CA LEU A 51 -19.43 1.95 12.68
C LEU A 51 -19.32 2.79 11.39
N THR A 52 -20.37 3.48 11.05
CA THR A 52 -20.43 4.27 9.79
C THR A 52 -19.42 5.41 9.81
N GLY A 53 -19.31 6.14 10.94
CA GLY A 53 -18.31 7.19 11.10
C GLY A 53 -16.90 6.64 11.06
N PHE A 54 -16.65 5.55 11.80
CA PHE A 54 -15.35 4.89 11.76
C PHE A 54 -14.96 4.46 10.34
N LEU A 55 -15.83 3.74 9.62
CA LEU A 55 -15.53 3.26 8.27
C LEU A 55 -15.37 4.39 7.25
N ALA A 56 -16.09 5.49 7.41
CA ALA A 56 -15.89 6.68 6.56
C ALA A 56 -14.50 7.28 6.79
N GLY A 57 -14.10 7.52 8.04
CA GLY A 57 -12.76 8.00 8.39
C GLY A 57 -11.65 7.03 7.97
N TRP A 58 -11.87 5.73 8.21
CA TRP A 58 -10.96 4.68 7.77
C TRP A 58 -10.75 4.69 6.25
N THR A 59 -11.84 4.73 5.48
CA THR A 59 -11.76 4.74 4.01
C THR A 59 -11.09 6.01 3.50
N LEU A 60 -11.36 7.15 4.12
CA LEU A 60 -10.70 8.42 3.81
C LEU A 60 -9.19 8.32 4.08
N MET A 61 -8.79 7.77 5.24
CA MET A 61 -7.40 7.54 5.62
C MET A 61 -6.71 6.58 4.63
N MET A 62 -7.37 5.47 4.28
CA MET A 62 -6.82 4.54 3.30
C MET A 62 -6.70 5.17 1.90
N THR A 63 -7.62 6.03 1.51
CA THR A 63 -7.52 6.81 0.27
C THR A 63 -6.28 7.70 0.30
N ALA A 64 -6.08 8.44 1.39
CA ALA A 64 -4.93 9.34 1.55
C ALA A 64 -3.59 8.59 1.50
N MET A 65 -3.49 7.44 2.19
CA MET A 65 -2.23 6.71 2.35
C MET A 65 -1.94 5.73 1.22
N MET A 66 -2.97 5.01 0.75
CA MET A 66 -2.81 3.85 -0.12
C MET A 66 -3.10 4.13 -1.60
N LEU A 67 -3.88 5.17 -1.93
CA LEU A 67 -4.17 5.50 -3.31
C LEU A 67 -2.91 5.86 -4.13
N PRO A 68 -1.90 6.56 -3.60
CA PRO A 68 -0.65 6.79 -4.33
C PRO A 68 0.08 5.50 -4.70
N SER A 69 -0.07 4.45 -3.91
CA SER A 69 0.64 3.18 -4.12
C SER A 69 0.09 2.35 -5.29
N ILE A 70 -1.15 2.60 -5.74
CA ILE A 70 -1.71 1.96 -6.95
C ILE A 70 -1.30 2.71 -8.23
N ALA A 71 -0.72 3.91 -8.12
CA ALA A 71 -0.41 4.75 -9.28
C ALA A 71 0.41 4.03 -10.36
N PRO A 72 1.48 3.26 -10.08
CA PRO A 72 2.23 2.57 -11.12
C PRO A 72 1.34 1.62 -11.94
N LEU A 73 0.43 0.89 -11.30
CA LEU A 73 -0.52 0.00 -11.98
C LEU A 73 -1.57 0.81 -12.77
N ALA A 74 -2.11 1.86 -12.16
CA ALA A 74 -3.14 2.70 -12.78
C ALA A 74 -2.64 3.45 -14.02
N LEU A 75 -1.38 3.87 -14.02
CA LEU A 75 -0.78 4.55 -15.17
C LEU A 75 -0.46 3.59 -16.32
N LEU A 76 -0.13 2.33 -16.02
CA LEU A 76 0.08 1.29 -17.03
C LEU A 76 -1.24 0.77 -17.62
N TYR A 77 -2.30 0.75 -16.83
CA TYR A 77 -3.59 0.21 -17.26
C TYR A 77 -4.30 1.17 -18.20
N ARG A 78 -4.61 0.72 -19.41
CA ARG A 78 -5.26 1.53 -20.45
C ARG A 78 -6.79 1.45 -20.46
N GLY A 79 -7.37 0.64 -19.56
CA GLY A 79 -8.83 0.54 -19.40
C GLY A 79 -9.42 1.57 -18.42
N PRO A 80 -10.70 1.41 -18.04
CA PRO A 80 -11.37 2.31 -17.11
C PRO A 80 -10.76 2.20 -15.70
N ARG A 81 -10.09 3.27 -15.26
CA ARG A 81 -9.32 3.31 -14.02
C ARG A 81 -10.18 3.51 -12.78
N THR A 82 -11.32 4.17 -12.93
CA THR A 82 -12.25 4.43 -11.81
C THR A 82 -12.75 3.14 -11.16
N PRO A 83 -13.29 2.13 -11.87
CA PRO A 83 -13.70 0.88 -11.23
C PRO A 83 -12.53 0.09 -10.67
N MET A 84 -11.32 0.22 -11.23
CA MET A 84 -10.11 -0.39 -10.65
C MET A 84 -9.77 0.26 -9.29
N ALA A 85 -9.76 1.59 -9.22
CA ALA A 85 -9.54 2.30 -7.95
C ALA A 85 -10.65 2.00 -6.94
N ALA A 86 -11.91 1.91 -7.38
CA ALA A 86 -13.03 1.53 -6.54
C ALA A 86 -12.86 0.12 -5.95
N GLY A 87 -12.50 -0.89 -6.77
CA GLY A 87 -12.24 -2.24 -6.29
C GLY A 87 -11.12 -2.29 -5.25
N TYR A 88 -10.06 -1.53 -5.47
CA TYR A 88 -8.96 -1.38 -4.52
C TYR A 88 -9.41 -0.77 -3.18
N LEU A 89 -10.18 0.31 -3.22
CA LEU A 89 -10.68 0.98 -2.02
C LEU A 89 -11.75 0.17 -1.28
N VAL A 90 -12.57 -0.62 -2.00
CA VAL A 90 -13.52 -1.55 -1.37
C VAL A 90 -12.81 -2.56 -0.49
N VAL A 91 -11.69 -3.13 -0.95
CA VAL A 91 -10.89 -4.06 -0.14
C VAL A 91 -10.34 -3.37 1.10
N TRP A 92 -9.79 -2.15 0.96
CA TRP A 92 -9.29 -1.38 2.10
C TRP A 92 -10.39 -0.91 3.04
N GLY A 93 -11.59 -0.59 2.53
CA GLY A 93 -12.76 -0.29 3.34
C GLY A 93 -13.22 -1.50 4.16
N ALA A 94 -13.30 -2.66 3.51
CA ALA A 94 -13.73 -3.90 4.15
C ALA A 94 -12.78 -4.34 5.28
N ILE A 95 -11.46 -4.21 5.09
CA ILE A 95 -10.50 -4.55 6.14
C ILE A 95 -10.63 -3.66 7.38
N GLY A 96 -11.23 -2.48 7.25
CA GLY A 96 -11.53 -1.57 8.36
C GLY A 96 -12.49 -2.14 9.41
N LEU A 97 -13.24 -3.18 9.07
CA LEU A 97 -14.08 -3.90 10.05
C LEU A 97 -13.24 -4.59 11.14
N LEU A 98 -12.00 -5.00 10.83
CA LEU A 98 -11.14 -5.67 11.80
C LEU A 98 -10.69 -4.73 12.93
N PRO A 99 -10.08 -3.54 12.64
CA PRO A 99 -9.74 -2.59 13.69
C PRO A 99 -10.97 -2.06 14.43
N TYR A 100 -12.10 -1.88 13.76
CA TYR A 100 -13.34 -1.51 14.44
C TYR A 100 -13.78 -2.57 15.45
N ALA A 101 -13.82 -3.84 15.06
CA ALA A 101 -14.16 -4.94 15.94
C ALA A 101 -13.14 -5.07 17.10
N ALA A 102 -11.85 -4.88 16.84
CA ALA A 102 -10.82 -4.89 17.88
C ALA A 102 -11.06 -3.78 18.92
N MET A 103 -11.46 -2.60 18.50
CA MET A 103 -11.82 -1.50 19.41
C MET A 103 -13.07 -1.82 20.23
N GLU A 104 -14.14 -2.34 19.62
CA GLU A 104 -15.38 -2.72 20.31
C GLU A 104 -15.14 -3.81 21.36
N TRP A 105 -14.23 -4.74 21.08
CA TRP A 105 -13.87 -5.82 22.03
C TRP A 105 -12.82 -5.40 23.06
N GLY A 106 -12.38 -4.15 23.04
CA GLY A 106 -11.37 -3.64 23.97
C GLY A 106 -10.00 -4.30 23.80
N LEU A 107 -9.69 -4.79 22.60
CA LEU A 107 -8.39 -5.40 22.30
C LEU A 107 -7.32 -4.31 22.27
N ALA A 108 -6.57 -4.21 23.35
CA ALA A 108 -5.44 -3.27 23.50
C ALA A 108 -4.15 -4.05 23.82
N PRO A 109 -3.53 -4.71 22.82
CA PRO A 109 -2.29 -5.43 23.06
C PRO A 109 -1.19 -4.46 23.47
N ALA A 110 -0.27 -4.94 24.34
CA ALA A 110 0.85 -4.13 24.77
C ALA A 110 1.69 -3.66 23.59
N LEU A 111 2.07 -2.39 23.58
CA LEU A 111 2.82 -1.75 22.51
C LEU A 111 4.06 -2.53 22.06
N PRO A 112 4.93 -3.06 22.96
CA PRO A 112 6.09 -3.83 22.54
C PRO A 112 5.72 -5.10 21.77
N ILE A 113 4.60 -5.74 22.07
CA ILE A 113 4.12 -6.92 21.33
C ILE A 113 3.72 -6.54 19.92
N VAL A 114 2.98 -5.45 19.75
CA VAL A 114 2.57 -4.95 18.42
C VAL A 114 3.80 -4.63 17.56
N LEU A 115 4.77 -3.92 18.12
CA LEU A 115 6.01 -3.54 17.42
C LEU A 115 6.83 -4.78 17.08
N ALA A 116 6.95 -5.75 17.97
CA ALA A 116 7.70 -6.98 17.73
C ALA A 116 7.06 -7.83 16.62
N LEU A 117 5.75 -8.02 16.65
CA LEU A 117 5.02 -8.77 15.63
C LEU A 117 5.08 -8.06 14.27
N ALA A 118 4.91 -6.74 14.23
CA ALA A 118 5.03 -5.96 13.01
C ALA A 118 6.46 -6.01 12.45
N GLY A 119 7.47 -5.90 13.29
CA GLY A 119 8.88 -6.00 12.89
C GLY A 119 9.23 -7.39 12.35
N ALA A 120 8.78 -8.46 13.01
CA ALA A 120 8.94 -9.83 12.54
C ALA A 120 8.22 -10.04 11.19
N TYR A 121 7.03 -9.49 11.04
CA TYR A 121 6.29 -9.53 9.78
C TYR A 121 7.04 -8.82 8.65
N GLU A 122 7.58 -7.62 8.89
CA GLU A 122 8.36 -6.87 7.90
C GLU A 122 9.58 -7.65 7.39
N LEU A 123 10.16 -8.54 8.21
CA LEU A 123 11.29 -9.40 7.84
C LEU A 123 10.85 -10.74 7.23
N SER A 124 9.57 -11.03 7.19
CA SER A 124 9.04 -12.33 6.76
C SER A 124 9.11 -12.53 5.25
N PRO A 125 9.24 -13.78 4.77
CA PRO A 125 9.14 -14.10 3.34
C PRO A 125 7.77 -13.78 2.76
N LEU A 126 6.70 -13.84 3.57
CA LEU A 126 5.34 -13.49 3.16
C LEU A 126 5.25 -12.01 2.76
N LYS A 127 5.81 -11.11 3.59
CA LYS A 127 5.92 -9.68 3.25
C LYS A 127 6.68 -9.48 1.94
N SER A 128 7.83 -10.14 1.77
CA SER A 128 8.65 -10.01 0.56
C SER A 128 7.90 -10.49 -0.69
N ALA A 129 7.17 -11.60 -0.60
CA ALA A 129 6.36 -12.10 -1.70
C ALA A 129 5.22 -11.14 -2.09
N CYS A 130 4.49 -10.61 -1.10
CA CYS A 130 3.43 -9.63 -1.34
C CYS A 130 3.99 -8.33 -1.91
N LEU A 131 5.10 -7.84 -1.35
CA LEU A 131 5.76 -6.62 -1.81
C LEU A 131 6.27 -6.76 -3.24
N GLY A 132 6.86 -7.91 -3.60
CA GLY A 132 7.33 -8.20 -4.95
C GLY A 132 6.20 -8.11 -5.99
N ARG A 133 5.00 -8.59 -5.67
CA ARG A 133 3.82 -8.46 -6.53
C ARG A 133 3.38 -7.00 -6.69
N CYS A 134 3.34 -6.22 -5.60
CA CYS A 134 2.99 -4.81 -5.65
C CYS A 134 4.02 -3.98 -6.42
N ARG A 135 5.29 -4.37 -6.40
CA ARG A 135 6.40 -3.66 -7.07
C ARG A 135 6.56 -4.01 -8.55
N ASN A 136 5.87 -5.04 -9.03
CA ASN A 136 5.91 -5.43 -10.44
C ASN A 136 4.53 -5.26 -11.11
N PRO A 137 4.08 -4.00 -11.31
CA PRO A 137 2.75 -3.72 -11.83
C PRO A 137 2.55 -4.23 -13.26
N ALA A 138 3.62 -4.32 -14.06
CA ALA A 138 3.55 -4.82 -15.43
C ALA A 138 3.26 -6.33 -15.45
N ALA A 139 3.99 -7.14 -14.68
CA ALA A 139 3.75 -8.57 -14.57
C ALA A 139 2.36 -8.85 -13.97
N PHE A 140 2.00 -8.11 -12.92
CA PHE A 140 0.68 -8.22 -12.31
C PHE A 140 -0.45 -7.92 -13.30
N LEU A 141 -0.31 -6.87 -14.11
CA LEU A 141 -1.27 -6.51 -15.13
C LEU A 141 -1.39 -7.59 -16.22
N MET A 142 -0.28 -8.15 -16.69
CA MET A 142 -0.29 -9.21 -17.71
C MET A 142 -1.02 -10.47 -17.21
N GLU A 143 -0.82 -10.84 -15.96
CA GLU A 143 -1.44 -12.01 -15.34
C GLU A 143 -2.97 -11.82 -15.16
N HIS A 144 -3.42 -10.58 -14.84
CA HIS A 144 -4.80 -10.30 -14.43
C HIS A 144 -5.57 -9.40 -15.42
N TYR A 145 -5.02 -9.12 -16.61
CA TYR A 145 -5.63 -8.19 -17.57
C TYR A 145 -7.06 -8.57 -17.98
N ARG A 146 -7.35 -9.87 -18.06
CA ARG A 146 -8.66 -10.40 -18.45
C ARG A 146 -9.70 -10.37 -17.33
N SER A 147 -9.31 -10.13 -16.09
CA SER A 147 -10.20 -10.16 -14.92
C SER A 147 -11.20 -8.99 -14.88
N GLY A 148 -11.01 -7.98 -15.72
CA GLY A 148 -11.78 -6.74 -15.67
C GLY A 148 -11.27 -5.75 -14.60
N PRO A 149 -11.62 -4.46 -14.77
CA PRO A 149 -10.99 -3.39 -13.98
C PRO A 149 -11.31 -3.47 -12.47
N LEU A 150 -12.55 -3.74 -12.11
CA LEU A 150 -12.94 -3.85 -10.70
C LEU A 150 -12.20 -4.98 -10.00
N ARG A 151 -12.19 -6.16 -10.61
CA ARG A 151 -11.50 -7.33 -10.05
C ARG A 151 -9.99 -7.14 -10.00
N LEU A 152 -9.41 -6.51 -11.01
CA LEU A 152 -7.99 -6.13 -11.02
C LEU A 152 -7.64 -5.26 -9.79
N GLY A 153 -8.51 -4.30 -9.46
CA GLY A 153 -8.35 -3.47 -8.27
C GLY A 153 -8.48 -4.26 -6.97
N VAL A 154 -9.47 -5.15 -6.87
CA VAL A 154 -9.66 -6.03 -5.71
C VAL A 154 -8.43 -6.93 -5.50
N GLU A 155 -7.97 -7.62 -6.53
CA GLU A 155 -6.82 -8.52 -6.46
C GLU A 155 -5.54 -7.76 -6.05
N HIS A 156 -5.31 -6.56 -6.63
CA HIS A 156 -4.20 -5.72 -6.22
C HIS A 156 -4.34 -5.24 -4.76
N GLY A 157 -5.55 -4.91 -4.32
CA GLY A 157 -5.87 -4.54 -2.94
C GLY A 157 -5.49 -5.62 -1.94
N VAL A 158 -5.82 -6.88 -2.23
CA VAL A 158 -5.47 -8.04 -1.38
C VAL A 158 -3.96 -8.18 -1.23
N TRP A 159 -3.20 -8.11 -2.32
CA TRP A 159 -1.73 -8.13 -2.24
C TRP A 159 -1.17 -6.91 -1.50
N CYS A 160 -1.81 -5.75 -1.67
CA CYS A 160 -1.44 -4.53 -0.98
C CYS A 160 -1.65 -4.64 0.54
N ILE A 161 -2.75 -5.24 1.00
CA ILE A 161 -2.94 -5.54 2.43
C ILE A 161 -1.79 -6.41 2.92
N GLY A 162 -1.50 -7.52 2.24
CA GLY A 162 -0.40 -8.41 2.61
C GLY A 162 0.95 -7.70 2.73
N CYS A 163 1.25 -6.72 1.89
CA CYS A 163 2.52 -6.00 2.02
C CYS A 163 2.52 -4.87 3.07
N CYS A 164 1.36 -4.47 3.62
CA CYS A 164 1.24 -3.32 4.53
C CYS A 164 0.69 -3.66 5.91
N VAL A 165 0.13 -4.85 6.12
CA VAL A 165 -0.64 -5.21 7.32
C VAL A 165 0.15 -4.97 8.62
N GLY A 166 1.45 -5.25 8.66
CA GLY A 166 2.29 -5.01 9.83
C GLY A 166 2.32 -3.53 10.23
N LEU A 167 2.57 -2.65 9.26
CA LEU A 167 2.60 -1.20 9.49
C LEU A 167 1.20 -0.63 9.80
N MET A 168 0.15 -1.19 9.20
CA MET A 168 -1.23 -0.80 9.53
C MET A 168 -1.61 -1.22 10.95
N ALA A 169 -1.15 -2.40 11.41
CA ALA A 169 -1.36 -2.81 12.80
C ALA A 169 -0.67 -1.86 13.78
N VAL A 170 0.55 -1.40 13.49
CA VAL A 170 1.24 -0.37 14.29
C VAL A 170 0.44 0.92 14.31
N LEU A 171 -0.06 1.38 13.17
CA LEU A 171 -0.86 2.61 13.10
C LEU A 171 -2.12 2.53 13.97
N VAL A 172 -2.84 1.42 13.88
CA VAL A 172 -4.12 1.24 14.59
C VAL A 172 -3.92 1.02 16.09
N LEU A 173 -3.01 0.12 16.45
CA LEU A 173 -2.90 -0.38 17.83
C LEU A 173 -1.88 0.40 18.67
N ALA A 174 -0.88 1.02 18.05
CA ALA A 174 0.18 1.73 18.75
C ALA A 174 0.08 3.25 18.62
N ALA A 175 -0.31 3.74 17.46
CA ALA A 175 -0.28 5.18 17.13
C ALA A 175 -1.66 5.85 17.18
N SER A 176 -2.70 5.15 17.64
CA SER A 176 -4.08 5.67 17.76
C SER A 176 -4.57 6.38 16.50
N MET A 177 -4.11 5.96 15.33
CA MET A 177 -4.43 6.55 14.01
C MET A 177 -4.12 8.06 13.89
N ALA A 178 -3.22 8.59 14.71
CA ALA A 178 -2.85 10.00 14.64
C ALA A 178 -2.27 10.37 13.28
N LEU A 179 -2.66 11.55 12.77
CA LEU A 179 -2.34 12.02 11.41
C LEU A 179 -0.83 12.03 11.11
N VAL A 180 -0.01 12.40 12.07
CA VAL A 180 1.46 12.42 11.93
C VAL A 180 2.01 11.02 11.68
N TRP A 181 1.54 10.02 12.42
CA TRP A 181 1.95 8.62 12.23
C TRP A 181 1.39 8.03 10.94
N ALA A 182 0.16 8.40 10.58
CA ALA A 182 -0.40 8.02 9.29
C ALA A 182 0.47 8.54 8.13
N ALA A 183 0.91 9.80 8.20
CA ALA A 183 1.80 10.38 7.19
C ALA A 183 3.19 9.70 7.17
N ALA A 184 3.78 9.42 8.33
CA ALA A 184 5.07 8.74 8.42
C ALA A 184 5.00 7.33 7.84
N ILE A 185 3.97 6.55 8.21
CA ILE A 185 3.75 5.20 7.69
C ILE A 185 3.43 5.22 6.20
N ALA A 186 2.63 6.19 5.72
CA ALA A 186 2.37 6.35 4.30
C ALA A 186 3.66 6.59 3.51
N ALA A 187 4.57 7.43 4.02
CA ALA A 187 5.88 7.67 3.41
C ALA A 187 6.72 6.39 3.36
N VAL A 188 6.79 5.63 4.46
CA VAL A 188 7.50 4.34 4.50
C VAL A 188 6.93 3.36 3.49
N VAL A 189 5.61 3.19 3.45
CA VAL A 189 4.93 2.30 2.50
C VAL A 189 5.18 2.74 1.06
N PHE A 190 5.16 4.04 0.78
CA PHE A 190 5.46 4.58 -0.54
C PHE A 190 6.90 4.26 -0.95
N VAL A 191 7.87 4.49 -0.07
CA VAL A 191 9.28 4.13 -0.31
C VAL A 191 9.43 2.64 -0.59
N GLN A 192 8.82 1.77 0.22
CA GLN A 192 8.87 0.32 0.04
C GLN A 192 8.29 -0.13 -1.31
N LYS A 193 7.23 0.50 -1.80
CA LYS A 193 6.53 0.08 -3.02
C LYS A 193 7.06 0.69 -4.30
N VAL A 194 7.44 1.95 -4.25
CA VAL A 194 7.72 2.74 -5.47
C VAL A 194 9.21 2.88 -5.73
N LEU A 195 10.03 3.03 -4.68
CA LEU A 195 11.46 3.27 -4.84
C LEU A 195 12.25 1.96 -5.04
N PRO A 196 13.42 2.01 -5.72
CA PRO A 196 14.23 0.82 -5.98
C PRO A 196 14.73 0.13 -4.70
N LEU A 197 14.87 0.86 -3.61
CA LEU A 197 15.33 0.39 -2.30
C LEU A 197 14.23 -0.30 -1.45
N GLY A 198 13.10 -0.67 -2.04
CA GLY A 198 11.94 -1.14 -1.29
C GLY A 198 12.17 -2.32 -0.36
N GLU A 199 12.91 -3.34 -0.78
CA GLU A 199 13.22 -4.49 0.09
C GLU A 199 14.20 -4.12 1.22
N ALA A 200 15.21 -3.30 0.92
CA ALA A 200 16.13 -2.80 1.93
C ALA A 200 15.40 -1.93 2.96
N SER A 201 14.49 -1.06 2.49
CA SER A 201 13.64 -0.24 3.35
C SER A 201 12.73 -1.10 4.24
N ALA A 202 12.12 -2.17 3.71
CA ALA A 202 11.30 -3.08 4.51
C ALA A 202 12.13 -3.77 5.61
N ARG A 203 13.33 -4.25 5.28
CA ARG A 203 14.25 -4.84 6.28
C ARG A 203 14.66 -3.85 7.35
N LEU A 204 15.05 -2.63 6.97
CA LEU A 204 15.41 -1.57 7.91
C LEU A 204 14.23 -1.20 8.82
N THR A 205 13.02 -1.09 8.26
CA THR A 205 11.80 -0.85 9.04
C THR A 205 11.55 -1.99 10.02
N GLY A 206 11.68 -3.25 9.59
CA GLY A 206 11.52 -4.43 10.44
C GLY A 206 12.50 -4.44 11.62
N VAL A 207 13.79 -4.21 11.35
CA VAL A 207 14.81 -4.12 12.41
C VAL A 207 14.51 -2.94 13.35
N GLY A 208 14.16 -1.77 12.81
CA GLY A 208 13.81 -0.59 13.61
C GLY A 208 12.63 -0.85 14.55
N LEU A 209 11.58 -1.54 14.07
CA LEU A 209 10.43 -1.92 14.89
C LEU A 209 10.80 -2.92 16.00
N LEU A 210 11.68 -3.89 15.73
CA LEU A 210 12.16 -4.83 16.74
C LEU A 210 12.99 -4.14 17.82
N VAL A 211 13.87 -3.21 17.41
CA VAL A 211 14.64 -2.40 18.36
C VAL A 211 13.71 -1.53 19.21
N ALA A 212 12.73 -0.86 18.58
CA ALA A 212 11.75 -0.07 19.30
C ALA A 212 10.92 -0.94 20.28
N ALA A 213 10.54 -2.15 19.90
CA ALA A 213 9.87 -3.10 20.76
C ALA A 213 10.71 -3.44 22.01
N ALA A 214 12.00 -3.72 21.81
CA ALA A 214 12.91 -4.02 22.92
C ALA A 214 13.07 -2.82 23.87
N VAL A 215 13.28 -1.62 23.32
CA VAL A 215 13.40 -0.39 24.13
C VAL A 215 12.14 -0.12 24.95
N VAL A 216 10.95 -0.20 24.32
CA VAL A 216 9.68 0.05 25.02
C VAL A 216 9.37 -1.02 26.06
N ALA A 217 9.87 -2.24 25.89
CA ALA A 217 9.68 -3.31 26.88
C ALA A 217 10.57 -3.14 28.13
N THR A 218 11.61 -2.30 28.09
CA THR A 218 12.54 -2.04 29.21
C THR A 218 12.24 -0.77 29.99
N VAL A 219 11.28 0.04 29.52
CA VAL A 219 10.82 1.29 30.16
C VAL A 219 9.50 1.06 30.87
#